data_f04a56889e46411cdb1f4979669d5559
#
_entry.id   f04a56889e46411cdb1f4979669d5559
#
_cell.length_a   1.000
_cell.length_b   1.000
_cell.length_c   1.000
_cell.angle_alpha   90.00
_cell.angle_beta   90.00
_cell.angle_gamma   90.00
#
_symmetry.space_group_name_H-M   'P 1'
#
loop_
_entity.id
_entity.type
_entity.pdbx_description
1 polymer ?
#
loop_
_entity_poly.entity_id
_entity_poly.type
_entity_poly.pdbx_seq_one_letter_code
_entity_poly.pdbx_strand_id
1 'polypeptide(L)'
;ARKGLSDTALRTADSGYLTRRLVDVSQDLIIREQDCCEGTGEEIPGMYVEAFMDGQEVIESLEERITGRYAAEELVNKETGEVIVKANHMITPKRAKAVCDAGYTKVKIRTMLTCKSGVGACAKCYGSNMATGQAVQVGEAVGIIAAQSIGEPGTQLTMRTFHAGGVAGCLLYTSPSPR
;
A
#
# COMPACT_ATOMS: atom_id res chain seq x y z
N ALA A 1 -31.86 -8.94 -22.98
CA ALA A 1 -31.80 -9.40 -21.58
C ALA A 1 -30.90 -10.64 -21.38
N ARG A 2 -31.09 -11.73 -22.14
CA ARG A 2 -30.35 -12.98 -22.00
C ARG A 2 -28.80 -12.83 -22.17
N LYS A 3 -28.36 -12.07 -23.17
CA LYS A 3 -26.93 -11.85 -23.46
C LYS A 3 -26.23 -11.11 -22.31
N GLY A 4 -26.90 -10.11 -21.71
CA GLY A 4 -26.35 -9.37 -20.57
C GLY A 4 -26.22 -10.23 -19.29
N LEU A 5 -27.16 -11.12 -19.03
CA LEU A 5 -27.10 -12.06 -17.89
C LEU A 5 -25.96 -13.07 -18.05
N SER A 6 -25.76 -13.59 -19.26
CA SER A 6 -24.66 -14.52 -19.56
C SER A 6 -23.31 -13.86 -19.43
N ASP A 7 -23.14 -12.65 -19.94
CA ASP A 7 -21.89 -11.87 -19.81
C ASP A 7 -21.56 -11.55 -18.34
N THR A 8 -22.56 -11.19 -17.53
CA THR A 8 -22.37 -10.92 -16.11
C THR A 8 -21.92 -12.17 -15.36
N ALA A 9 -22.53 -13.32 -15.65
CA ALA A 9 -22.16 -14.61 -15.04
C ALA A 9 -20.70 -15.01 -15.36
N LEU A 10 -20.29 -14.86 -16.63
CA LEU A 10 -18.92 -15.18 -17.06
C LEU A 10 -17.89 -14.24 -16.40
N ARG A 11 -18.15 -12.93 -16.35
CA ARG A 11 -17.26 -11.95 -15.70
C ARG A 11 -17.15 -12.16 -14.20
N THR A 12 -18.24 -12.57 -13.54
CA THR A 12 -18.21 -12.92 -12.12
C THR A 12 -17.31 -14.12 -11.87
N ALA A 13 -17.37 -15.13 -12.73
CA ALA A 13 -16.49 -16.31 -12.66
C ALA A 13 -15.02 -15.92 -12.87
N ASP A 14 -14.72 -15.05 -13.83
CA ASP A 14 -13.35 -14.55 -14.08
C ASP A 14 -12.80 -13.76 -12.90
N SER A 15 -13.60 -12.90 -12.28
CA SER A 15 -13.23 -12.15 -11.08
C SER A 15 -12.95 -13.07 -9.89
N GLY A 16 -13.80 -14.10 -9.69
CA GLY A 16 -13.60 -15.10 -8.65
C GLY A 16 -12.31 -15.92 -8.86
N TYR A 17 -12.03 -16.29 -10.10
CA TYR A 17 -10.80 -17.00 -10.47
C TYR A 17 -9.55 -16.13 -10.25
N LEU A 18 -9.60 -14.84 -10.61
CA LEU A 18 -8.50 -13.90 -10.35
C LEU A 18 -8.22 -13.77 -8.84
N THR A 19 -9.27 -13.58 -8.04
CA THR A 19 -9.15 -13.49 -6.57
C THR A 19 -8.51 -14.74 -5.99
N ARG A 20 -8.93 -15.92 -6.42
CA ARG A 20 -8.34 -17.20 -5.98
C ARG A 20 -6.85 -17.26 -6.31
N ARG A 21 -6.45 -16.92 -7.53
CA ARG A 21 -5.04 -16.89 -7.93
C ARG A 21 -4.22 -15.89 -7.12
N LEU A 22 -4.77 -14.71 -6.84
CA LEU A 22 -4.10 -13.72 -5.99
C LEU A 22 -3.89 -14.26 -4.57
N VAL A 23 -4.89 -14.91 -3.99
CA VAL A 23 -4.77 -15.54 -2.67
C VAL A 23 -3.72 -16.64 -2.68
N ASP A 24 -3.74 -17.53 -3.67
CA ASP A 24 -2.79 -18.64 -3.77
C ASP A 24 -1.33 -18.16 -3.87
N VAL A 25 -1.08 -17.06 -4.59
CA VAL A 25 0.27 -16.49 -4.73
C VAL A 25 0.71 -15.71 -3.48
N SER A 26 -0.22 -15.03 -2.82
CA SER A 26 0.09 -14.12 -1.70
C SER A 26 -0.09 -14.72 -0.31
N GLN A 27 -0.57 -15.97 -0.19
CA GLN A 27 -0.82 -16.61 1.11
C GLN A 27 0.42 -16.71 2.02
N ASP A 28 1.60 -16.82 1.43
CA ASP A 28 2.86 -16.93 2.17
C ASP A 28 3.39 -15.59 2.67
N LEU A 29 2.77 -14.47 2.24
CA LEU A 29 3.15 -13.14 2.67
C LEU A 29 2.54 -12.82 4.03
N ILE A 30 3.29 -13.16 5.08
CA ILE A 30 2.92 -12.98 6.47
C ILE A 30 3.94 -12.06 7.13
N ILE A 31 3.52 -11.28 8.12
CA ILE A 31 4.44 -10.51 8.96
C ILE A 31 5.15 -11.47 9.91
N ARG A 32 6.46 -11.64 9.73
CA ARG A 32 7.23 -12.62 10.51
C ARG A 32 8.10 -12.02 11.59
N GLU A 33 8.49 -10.77 11.47
CA GLU A 33 9.40 -10.08 12.39
C GLU A 33 8.97 -8.63 12.58
N GLN A 34 9.44 -8.01 13.65
CA GLN A 34 9.14 -6.61 13.94
C GLN A 34 9.93 -5.67 13.04
N ASP A 35 11.22 -5.90 12.90
CA ASP A 35 12.13 -5.05 12.15
C ASP A 35 13.20 -5.86 11.44
N CYS A 36 13.27 -5.79 10.12
CA CYS A 36 14.27 -6.49 9.31
C CYS A 36 15.70 -5.92 9.46
N CYS A 37 15.86 -4.77 10.13
CA CYS A 37 17.16 -4.13 10.35
C CYS A 37 17.59 -4.15 11.83
N GLU A 38 16.84 -4.83 12.70
CA GLU A 38 17.17 -4.89 14.11
C GLU A 38 18.46 -5.69 14.32
N GLY A 39 19.45 -5.03 14.93
CA GLY A 39 20.74 -5.66 15.24
C GLY A 39 21.74 -5.78 14.09
N THR A 40 21.40 -5.42 12.86
CA THR A 40 22.31 -5.54 11.71
C THR A 40 23.24 -4.35 11.54
N GLY A 41 22.96 -3.20 12.16
CA GLY A 41 23.74 -1.97 11.97
C GLY A 41 23.68 -1.40 10.55
N GLU A 42 22.85 -1.97 9.69
CA GLU A 42 22.70 -1.55 8.31
C GLU A 42 21.79 -0.33 8.19
N GLU A 43 21.93 0.39 7.08
CA GLU A 43 21.05 1.51 6.75
C GLU A 43 19.60 1.05 6.63
N ILE A 44 18.68 1.85 7.20
CA ILE A 44 17.24 1.58 7.16
C ILE A 44 16.78 1.56 5.70
N PRO A 45 16.19 0.45 5.21
CA PRO A 45 15.72 0.36 3.85
C PRO A 45 14.52 1.29 3.66
N GLY A 46 14.48 1.98 2.54
CA GLY A 46 13.38 2.88 2.21
C GLY A 46 13.44 3.35 0.78
N MET A 47 12.34 3.95 0.35
CA MET A 47 12.25 4.61 -0.95
C MET A 47 11.63 5.99 -0.80
N TYR A 48 12.00 6.89 -1.68
CA TYR A 48 11.39 8.21 -1.74
C TYR A 48 10.00 8.13 -2.34
N VAL A 49 9.06 8.78 -1.68
CA VAL A 49 7.67 8.91 -2.10
C VAL A 49 7.32 10.37 -2.23
N GLU A 50 6.64 10.70 -3.30
CA GLU A 50 6.08 12.04 -3.60
C GLU A 50 4.58 11.93 -3.88
N ALA A 51 3.87 13.05 -3.96
CA ALA A 51 2.47 13.06 -4.36
C ALA A 51 2.31 12.42 -5.75
N PHE A 52 1.26 11.65 -5.95
CA PHE A 52 0.95 11.06 -7.26
C PHE A 52 0.10 12.05 -8.05
N MET A 53 0.64 12.50 -9.18
CA MET A 53 0.02 13.51 -10.04
C MET A 53 -0.24 12.91 -11.42
N ASP A 54 -1.38 13.26 -12.00
CA ASP A 54 -1.68 13.05 -13.43
C ASP A 54 -1.79 14.41 -14.10
N GLY A 55 -0.72 14.80 -14.80
CA GLY A 55 -0.59 16.15 -15.36
C GLY A 55 -0.57 17.22 -14.26
N GLN A 56 -1.65 17.99 -14.12
CA GLN A 56 -1.80 19.04 -13.10
C GLN A 56 -2.71 18.62 -11.93
N GLU A 57 -3.36 17.47 -12.01
CA GLU A 57 -4.28 16.97 -10.99
C GLU A 57 -3.56 16.07 -9.99
N VAL A 58 -3.75 16.33 -8.70
CA VAL A 58 -3.22 15.48 -7.63
C VAL A 58 -4.20 14.33 -7.41
N ILE A 59 -3.81 13.11 -7.80
CA ILE A 59 -4.62 11.90 -7.60
C ILE A 59 -4.53 11.43 -6.16
N GLU A 60 -3.32 11.41 -5.60
CA GLU A 60 -3.06 11.00 -4.23
C GLU A 60 -2.05 11.96 -3.59
N SER A 61 -2.44 12.58 -2.49
CA SER A 61 -1.59 13.55 -1.79
C SER A 61 -0.40 12.88 -1.10
N LEU A 62 0.68 13.63 -0.90
CA LEU A 62 1.82 13.13 -0.13
C LEU A 62 1.40 12.72 1.29
N GLU A 63 0.50 13.49 1.92
CA GLU A 63 -0.02 13.21 3.26
C GLU A 63 -0.67 11.82 3.33
N GLU A 64 -1.53 11.47 2.38
CA GLU A 64 -2.19 10.15 2.33
C GLU A 64 -1.18 9.02 2.13
N ARG A 65 -0.20 9.22 1.25
CA ARG A 65 0.81 8.21 0.91
C ARG A 65 1.77 7.89 2.05
N ILE A 66 2.12 8.87 2.89
CA ILE A 66 3.04 8.68 4.02
C ILE A 66 2.34 8.29 5.32
N THR A 67 1.03 8.54 5.43
CA THR A 67 0.26 8.22 6.63
C THR A 67 0.27 6.71 6.91
N GLY A 68 0.59 6.33 8.14
CA GLY A 68 0.67 4.94 8.57
C GLY A 68 1.94 4.21 8.12
N ARG A 69 2.87 4.88 7.44
CA ARG A 69 4.18 4.32 7.08
C ARG A 69 5.24 4.69 8.12
N TYR A 70 6.35 3.98 8.11
CA TYR A 70 7.52 4.29 8.94
C TYR A 70 8.50 5.15 8.17
N ALA A 71 8.99 6.22 8.78
CA ALA A 71 10.03 7.06 8.20
C ALA A 71 11.36 6.29 8.16
N ALA A 72 12.04 6.30 7.02
CA ALA A 72 13.38 5.74 6.89
C ALA A 72 14.47 6.73 7.35
N GLU A 73 14.17 8.03 7.28
CA GLU A 73 15.04 9.13 7.67
C GLU A 73 14.36 9.99 8.73
N GLU A 74 15.15 10.77 9.46
CA GLU A 74 14.63 11.76 10.39
C GLU A 74 14.04 12.95 9.62
N LEU A 75 12.80 13.31 9.94
CA LEU A 75 12.09 14.42 9.31
C LEU A 75 12.08 15.59 10.29
N VAL A 76 12.74 16.69 9.91
CA VAL A 76 12.92 17.88 10.73
C VAL A 76 12.21 19.06 10.08
N ASN A 77 11.53 19.86 10.87
CA ASN A 77 10.98 21.13 10.37
C ASN A 77 12.12 22.08 9.99
N LYS A 78 12.16 22.48 8.74
CA LYS A 78 13.23 23.33 8.19
C LYS A 78 13.25 24.75 8.79
N GLU A 79 12.12 25.21 9.30
CA GLU A 79 11.97 26.57 9.86
C GLU A 79 12.30 26.58 11.38
N THR A 80 11.80 25.61 12.13
CA THR A 80 11.94 25.56 13.60
C THR A 80 13.11 24.69 14.07
N GLY A 81 13.62 23.80 13.21
CA GLY A 81 14.65 22.83 13.58
C GLY A 81 14.12 21.69 14.47
N GLU A 82 12.83 21.63 14.73
CA GLU A 82 12.23 20.58 15.53
C GLU A 82 12.07 19.28 14.75
N VAL A 83 12.31 18.15 15.42
CA VAL A 83 12.12 16.82 14.84
C VAL A 83 10.62 16.48 14.84
N ILE A 84 10.02 16.39 13.64
CA ILE A 84 8.62 16.01 13.46
C ILE A 84 8.47 14.49 13.63
N VAL A 85 9.33 13.73 12.95
CA VAL A 85 9.34 12.26 13.00
C VAL A 85 10.79 11.78 13.05
N LYS A 86 11.11 10.95 14.06
CA LYS A 86 12.41 10.28 14.13
C LYS A 86 12.50 9.16 13.10
N ALA A 87 13.70 8.84 12.67
CA ALA A 87 13.93 7.66 11.84
C ALA A 87 13.37 6.40 12.52
N ASN A 88 12.83 5.49 11.71
CA ASN A 88 12.23 4.24 12.17
C ASN A 88 10.98 4.39 13.08
N HIS A 89 10.29 5.52 13.02
CA HIS A 89 9.03 5.76 13.73
C HIS A 89 7.87 5.92 12.75
N MET A 90 6.68 5.53 13.20
CA MET A 90 5.47 5.59 12.41
C MET A 90 4.99 7.05 12.24
N ILE A 91 4.63 7.38 11.01
CA ILE A 91 4.05 8.67 10.62
C ILE A 91 2.55 8.60 10.86
N THR A 92 2.10 9.19 11.96
CA THR A 92 0.66 9.33 12.25
C THR A 92 0.02 10.41 11.38
N PRO A 93 -1.32 10.45 11.21
CA PRO A 93 -1.98 11.49 10.41
C PRO A 93 -1.59 12.92 10.82
N LYS A 94 -1.47 13.18 12.13
CA LYS A 94 -1.04 14.48 12.65
C LYS A 94 0.39 14.84 12.23
N ARG A 95 1.30 13.86 12.26
CA ARG A 95 2.70 14.03 11.83
C ARG A 95 2.81 14.17 10.31
N ALA A 96 2.01 13.41 9.54
CA ALA A 96 1.96 13.53 8.09
C ALA A 96 1.59 14.93 7.65
N LYS A 97 0.55 15.50 8.27
CA LYS A 97 0.18 16.90 8.02
C LYS A 97 1.31 17.89 8.36
N ALA A 98 1.94 17.74 9.52
CA ALA A 98 3.07 18.59 9.92
C ALA A 98 4.27 18.48 8.96
N VAL A 99 4.52 17.29 8.38
CA VAL A 99 5.55 17.10 7.35
C VAL A 99 5.20 17.83 6.06
N CYS A 100 3.96 17.78 5.62
CA CYS A 100 3.49 18.52 4.44
C CYS A 100 3.53 20.04 4.68
N ASP A 101 3.11 20.51 5.86
CA ASP A 101 3.15 21.92 6.25
C ASP A 101 4.60 22.45 6.32
N ALA A 102 5.58 21.60 6.66
CA ALA A 102 7.01 21.92 6.64
C ALA A 102 7.63 21.97 5.22
N GLY A 103 6.81 21.83 4.18
CA GLY A 103 7.22 21.98 2.78
C GLY A 103 7.99 20.78 2.19
N TYR A 104 7.81 19.58 2.72
CA TYR A 104 8.36 18.39 2.11
C TYR A 104 7.57 18.00 0.87
N THR A 105 8.26 17.82 -0.26
CA THR A 105 7.68 17.29 -1.50
C THR A 105 7.97 15.81 -1.68
N LYS A 106 9.06 15.32 -1.07
CA LYS A 106 9.50 13.92 -1.10
C LYS A 106 9.89 13.49 0.30
N VAL A 107 9.51 12.27 0.67
CA VAL A 107 9.82 11.68 1.97
C VAL A 107 10.31 10.26 1.76
N LYS A 108 11.40 9.87 2.42
CA LYS A 108 11.91 8.49 2.41
C LYS A 108 11.16 7.68 3.46
N ILE A 109 10.35 6.74 2.99
CA ILE A 109 9.57 5.85 3.85
C ILE A 109 10.00 4.40 3.69
N ARG A 110 9.77 3.59 4.71
CA ARG A 110 9.94 2.14 4.64
C ARG A 110 8.80 1.53 3.85
N THR A 111 9.11 0.58 2.97
CA THR A 111 8.14 -0.13 2.15
C THR A 111 8.42 -1.62 2.14
N MET A 112 7.43 -2.41 1.79
CA MET A 112 7.61 -3.85 1.59
C MET A 112 8.55 -4.16 0.43
N LEU A 113 8.63 -3.28 -0.58
CA LEU A 113 9.47 -3.45 -1.77
C LEU A 113 10.97 -3.44 -1.44
N THR A 114 11.35 -2.74 -0.36
CA THR A 114 12.74 -2.63 0.11
C THR A 114 13.00 -3.46 1.37
N CYS A 115 12.04 -4.28 1.81
CA CYS A 115 12.17 -5.09 3.00
C CYS A 115 13.27 -6.14 2.81
N LYS A 116 14.15 -6.26 3.82
CA LYS A 116 15.28 -7.22 3.83
C LYS A 116 14.91 -8.56 4.48
N SER A 117 13.67 -8.75 4.88
CA SER A 117 13.19 -10.02 5.43
C SER A 117 13.33 -11.14 4.40
N GLY A 118 13.90 -12.27 4.77
CA GLY A 118 14.13 -13.38 3.86
C GLY A 118 12.85 -14.09 3.42
N VAL A 119 11.84 -14.14 4.29
CA VAL A 119 10.53 -14.75 4.01
C VAL A 119 9.43 -13.88 4.62
N GLY A 120 8.43 -13.53 3.82
CA GLY A 120 7.36 -12.64 4.27
C GLY A 120 7.80 -11.17 4.34
N ALA A 121 7.38 -10.45 5.35
CA ALA A 121 7.73 -9.06 5.57
C ALA A 121 7.89 -8.73 7.05
N CYS A 122 8.54 -7.62 7.37
CA CYS A 122 8.58 -7.10 8.73
C CYS A 122 7.47 -6.07 8.98
N ALA A 123 7.07 -5.92 10.25
CA ALA A 123 5.99 -5.03 10.65
C ALA A 123 6.28 -3.56 10.29
N LYS A 124 7.51 -3.09 10.48
CA LYS A 124 7.87 -1.70 10.19
C LYS A 124 7.89 -1.38 8.69
N CYS A 125 8.28 -2.33 7.83
CA CYS A 125 8.21 -2.13 6.37
C CYS A 125 6.77 -2.17 5.84
N TYR A 126 5.89 -2.91 6.49
CA TYR A 126 4.48 -2.90 6.16
C TYR A 126 3.78 -1.62 6.62
N GLY A 127 3.97 -1.25 7.89
CA GLY A 127 3.41 -0.06 8.49
C GLY A 127 2.17 -0.31 9.34
N SER A 128 1.14 0.52 9.18
CA SER A 128 -0.10 0.41 9.94
C SER A 128 -1.08 -0.58 9.34
N ASN A 129 -1.85 -1.24 10.20
CA ASN A 129 -3.03 -1.98 9.81
C ASN A 129 -4.14 -1.00 9.42
N MET A 130 -4.70 -1.15 8.23
CA MET A 130 -5.71 -0.24 7.67
C MET A 130 -7.03 -0.22 8.48
N ALA A 131 -7.36 -1.31 9.16
CA ALA A 131 -8.59 -1.41 9.94
C ALA A 131 -8.49 -0.71 11.29
N THR A 132 -7.33 -0.80 11.96
CA THR A 132 -7.15 -0.28 13.31
C THR A 132 -6.34 1.01 13.38
N GLY A 133 -5.60 1.35 12.31
CA GLY A 133 -4.67 2.48 12.27
C GLY A 133 -3.42 2.30 13.17
N GLN A 134 -3.29 1.15 13.82
CA GLN A 134 -2.15 0.81 14.67
C GLN A 134 -1.09 0.05 13.88
N ALA A 135 0.12 -0.06 14.43
CA ALA A 135 1.17 -0.89 13.83
C ALA A 135 0.70 -2.33 13.66
N VAL A 136 1.00 -2.92 12.51
CA VAL A 136 0.67 -4.31 12.23
C VAL A 136 1.40 -5.24 13.21
N GLN A 137 0.76 -6.34 13.59
CA GLN A 137 1.32 -7.33 14.49
C GLN A 137 2.02 -8.45 13.72
N VAL A 138 3.01 -9.05 14.37
CA VAL A 138 3.68 -10.27 13.85
C VAL A 138 2.66 -11.42 13.81
N GLY A 139 2.64 -12.15 12.70
CA GLY A 139 1.69 -13.24 12.45
C GLY A 139 0.50 -12.84 11.58
N GLU A 140 0.32 -11.56 11.25
CA GLU A 140 -0.78 -11.10 10.41
C GLU A 140 -0.55 -11.49 8.94
N ALA A 141 -1.56 -12.13 8.32
CA ALA A 141 -1.53 -12.60 6.94
C ALA A 141 -1.91 -11.46 5.98
N VAL A 142 -1.02 -10.51 5.81
CA VAL A 142 -1.26 -9.29 5.01
C VAL A 142 -1.45 -9.57 3.52
N GLY A 143 -0.86 -10.65 3.01
CA GLY A 143 -1.01 -11.04 1.61
C GLY A 143 -2.43 -11.47 1.28
N ILE A 144 -3.06 -12.26 2.15
CA ILE A 144 -4.45 -12.68 1.98
C ILE A 144 -5.39 -11.48 2.08
N ILE A 145 -5.17 -10.58 3.04
CA ILE A 145 -5.94 -9.36 3.20
C ILE A 145 -5.86 -8.49 1.94
N ALA A 146 -4.67 -8.32 1.39
CA ALA A 146 -4.46 -7.56 0.15
C ALA A 146 -5.18 -8.21 -1.04
N ALA A 147 -5.07 -9.55 -1.20
CA ALA A 147 -5.73 -10.28 -2.27
C ALA A 147 -7.26 -10.17 -2.21
N GLN A 148 -7.82 -10.26 -1.01
CA GLN A 148 -9.26 -10.09 -0.80
C GLN A 148 -9.71 -8.65 -1.07
N SER A 149 -8.92 -7.67 -0.65
CA SER A 149 -9.20 -6.24 -0.89
C SER A 149 -9.18 -5.88 -2.39
N ILE A 150 -8.36 -6.55 -3.18
CA ILE A 150 -8.31 -6.39 -4.64
C ILE A 150 -9.47 -7.15 -5.30
N GLY A 151 -9.78 -8.34 -4.80
CA GLY A 151 -10.78 -9.23 -5.40
C GLY A 151 -12.23 -8.82 -5.15
N GLU A 152 -12.54 -8.27 -4.00
CA GLU A 152 -13.91 -7.84 -3.66
C GLU A 152 -14.44 -6.76 -4.60
N PRO A 153 -13.76 -5.62 -4.84
CA PRO A 153 -14.22 -4.62 -5.78
C PRO A 153 -14.32 -5.15 -7.22
N GLY A 154 -13.45 -6.08 -7.62
CA GLY A 154 -13.50 -6.75 -8.92
C GLY A 154 -14.84 -7.43 -9.15
N THR A 155 -15.36 -8.15 -8.16
CA THR A 155 -16.68 -8.79 -8.24
C THR A 155 -17.81 -7.76 -8.26
N GLN A 156 -17.77 -6.72 -7.47
CA GLN A 156 -18.77 -5.66 -7.44
C GLN A 156 -18.78 -4.83 -8.74
N LEU A 157 -17.61 -4.50 -9.29
CA LEU A 157 -17.48 -3.78 -10.57
C LEU A 157 -18.03 -4.59 -11.73
N THR A 158 -17.83 -5.92 -11.77
CA THR A 158 -18.42 -6.80 -12.78
C THR A 158 -19.94 -6.87 -12.68
N MET A 159 -20.50 -6.75 -11.48
CA MET A 159 -21.96 -6.68 -11.29
C MET A 159 -22.55 -5.32 -11.71
N ARG A 160 -21.81 -4.23 -11.60
CA ARG A 160 -22.29 -2.87 -11.88
C ARG A 160 -21.99 -2.37 -13.29
N THR A 161 -20.99 -2.87 -13.98
CA THR A 161 -20.60 -2.39 -15.31
C THR A 161 -21.38 -3.08 -16.43
N PHE A 162 -22.56 -2.58 -16.68
CA PHE A 162 -23.23 -2.74 -17.98
C PHE A 162 -22.58 -1.88 -19.09
N HIS A 163 -21.58 -1.05 -18.76
CA HIS A 163 -20.93 -0.13 -19.69
C HIS A 163 -19.42 -0.31 -19.70
N ALA A 164 -18.93 -0.48 -20.91
CA ALA A 164 -17.56 -0.67 -21.37
C ALA A 164 -16.40 -0.12 -20.49
N GLY A 165 -15.42 -0.97 -20.24
CA GLY A 165 -14.05 -0.53 -19.95
C GLY A 165 -13.63 -0.42 -18.47
N GLY A 166 -14.54 -0.44 -17.49
CA GLY A 166 -14.22 -0.09 -16.11
C GLY A 166 -13.19 -0.99 -15.40
N VAL A 167 -13.27 -2.31 -15.57
CA VAL A 167 -12.35 -3.24 -14.86
C VAL A 167 -10.97 -3.26 -15.50
N ALA A 168 -10.90 -3.23 -16.83
CA ALA A 168 -9.62 -3.22 -17.54
C ALA A 168 -8.86 -1.91 -17.28
N GLY A 169 -9.54 -0.76 -17.22
CA GLY A 169 -8.96 0.53 -16.85
C GLY A 169 -8.40 0.52 -15.44
N CYS A 170 -9.17 0.08 -14.44
CA CYS A 170 -8.74 0.04 -13.04
C CYS A 170 -7.54 -0.90 -12.82
N LEU A 171 -7.53 -2.09 -13.42
CA LEU A 171 -6.42 -3.04 -13.28
C LEU A 171 -5.15 -2.59 -14.02
N LEU A 172 -5.28 -1.89 -15.15
CA LEU A 172 -4.12 -1.35 -15.88
C LEU A 172 -3.47 -0.18 -15.15
N TYR A 173 -4.26 0.64 -14.43
CA TYR A 173 -3.74 1.78 -13.66
C TYR A 173 -3.18 1.39 -12.30
N THR A 174 -3.65 0.32 -11.67
CA THR A 174 -3.22 -0.09 -10.32
C THR A 174 -2.18 -1.19 -10.30
N SER A 175 -1.95 -1.91 -11.41
CA SER A 175 -0.92 -2.93 -11.51
C SER A 175 0.32 -2.36 -12.21
N PRO A 176 1.46 -2.20 -11.52
CA PRO A 176 2.72 -1.97 -12.21
C PRO A 176 3.00 -3.19 -13.09
N SER A 177 3.05 -2.96 -14.41
CA SER A 177 3.43 -3.99 -15.38
C SER A 177 4.79 -4.58 -14.99
N PRO A 178 4.89 -5.89 -14.78
CA PRO A 178 6.20 -6.50 -14.66
C PRO A 178 6.90 -6.41 -16.02
N ARG A 179 7.97 -5.66 -16.07
CA ARG A 179 9.01 -5.78 -17.09
C ARG A 179 10.16 -6.57 -16.53
#